data_56657213d41edcf8fd920df0934b260b
#
_entry.id   56657213d41edcf8fd920df0934b260b
#
_cell.length_a   1.000
_cell.length_b   1.000
_cell.length_c   1.000
_cell.angle_alpha   90.00
_cell.angle_beta   90.00
_cell.angle_gamma   90.00
#
_symmetry.space_group_name_H-M   'P 1'
#
loop_
_entity.id
_entity.type
_entity.pdbx_description
1 polymer ?
#
loop_
_entity_poly.entity_id
_entity_poly.type
_entity_poly.pdbx_seq_one_letter_code
_entity_poly.pdbx_strand_id
1 'polypeptide(L)'
;MRNAECGMRNAECGMRNEEWEMKSNVIVEKSKAFALRVIKMYKYLVDTKNEFVMAKQVLRSGTSIGANIREAQRGQSKPDFYAKLNIALKEAEETAYWLELLHESGFVSLDLFESIYADCQEVIRVLVSITATQRSKPHS
;
A
#
# COMPACT_ATOMS: atom_id res chain seq x y z
N MET A 1 21.15 -1.73 -6.57
CA MET A 1 20.88 -2.25 -7.14
C MET A 1 20.56 -1.75 -8.06
N ARG A 2 20.23 -1.74 -8.35
CA ARG A 2 20.12 -1.41 -9.25
C ARG A 2 19.10 -1.45 -9.98
N ASN A 3 19.06 -1.06 -10.85
CA ASN A 3 18.15 -1.16 -11.84
C ASN A 3 17.45 -2.35 -11.84
N ALA A 4 18.05 -3.28 -11.26
CA ALA A 4 17.45 -4.56 -11.19
C ALA A 4 16.20 -4.46 -10.46
N GLU A 5 15.98 -3.45 -9.75
CA GLU A 5 14.86 -3.39 -9.01
C GLU A 5 13.67 -3.15 -9.74
N CYS A 6 13.73 -2.54 -10.73
CA CYS A 6 12.59 -2.43 -11.50
C CYS A 6 12.43 -3.65 -12.24
N GLY A 7 13.25 -4.60 -11.92
CA GLY A 7 13.35 -5.81 -12.57
C GLY A 7 13.96 -5.46 -13.79
N MET A 8 14.59 -4.36 -13.79
CA MET A 8 14.79 -3.89 -15.00
C MET A 8 15.53 -2.64 -14.89
N ARG A 9 15.80 -2.07 -15.97
CA ARG A 9 16.47 -0.87 -16.02
C ARG A 9 15.49 0.24 -15.93
N ASN A 10 15.91 1.39 -15.47
CA ASN A 10 15.06 2.52 -15.32
C ASN A 10 14.38 2.95 -16.57
N ALA A 11 15.06 2.86 -17.67
CA ALA A 11 14.46 3.21 -18.93
C ALA A 11 13.27 2.34 -19.24
N GLU A 12 13.34 1.07 -18.88
CA GLU A 12 12.25 0.15 -19.10
C GLU A 12 11.06 0.46 -18.22
N CYS A 13 11.29 1.07 -17.07
CA CYS A 13 10.22 1.44 -16.20
C CYS A 13 9.60 2.77 -16.60
N GLY A 14 10.24 3.52 -17.44
CA GLY A 14 9.73 4.81 -17.86
C GLY A 14 9.96 5.90 -16.85
N MET A 15 10.94 5.76 -15.96
CA MET A 15 11.28 6.73 -14.95
C MET A 15 12.77 6.85 -14.85
N ARG A 16 13.25 8.00 -14.42
CA ARG A 16 14.67 8.18 -14.22
C ARG A 16 15.09 7.46 -12.96
N ASN A 17 16.37 7.17 -12.85
CA ASN A 17 16.93 6.39 -11.77
C ASN A 17 16.64 6.98 -10.40
N GLU A 18 16.91 8.27 -10.23
CA GLU A 18 16.70 8.92 -8.96
C GLU A 18 15.23 8.95 -8.58
N GLU A 19 14.37 9.18 -9.55
CA GLU A 19 12.95 9.25 -9.34
C GLU A 19 12.40 7.92 -8.87
N TRP A 20 12.83 6.85 -9.52
CA TRP A 20 12.38 5.52 -9.18
C TRP A 20 12.84 5.12 -7.79
N GLU A 21 14.08 5.40 -7.45
CA GLU A 21 14.62 5.05 -6.15
C GLU A 21 13.92 5.81 -5.04
N MET A 22 13.64 7.08 -5.27
CA MET A 22 12.95 7.88 -4.30
C MET A 22 11.55 7.34 -4.03
N LYS A 23 10.78 7.05 -5.08
CA LYS A 23 9.42 6.54 -4.91
C LYS A 23 9.41 5.16 -4.26
N SER A 24 10.37 4.33 -4.62
CA SER A 24 10.48 3.00 -4.05
C SER A 24 10.75 3.06 -2.55
N ASN A 25 11.67 3.93 -2.14
CA ASN A 25 11.98 4.08 -0.71
C ASN A 25 10.81 4.67 0.06
N VAL A 26 10.15 5.66 -0.52
CA VAL A 26 9.02 6.30 0.13
C VAL A 26 7.89 5.30 0.37
N ILE A 27 7.57 4.49 -0.64
CA ILE A 27 6.44 3.57 -0.50
C ILE A 27 6.75 2.45 0.49
N VAL A 28 8.00 1.99 0.55
CA VAL A 28 8.39 0.97 1.52
C VAL A 28 8.22 1.50 2.94
N GLU A 29 8.71 2.71 3.20
CA GLU A 29 8.61 3.30 4.53
C GLU A 29 7.18 3.61 4.91
N LYS A 30 6.43 4.20 3.99
CA LYS A 30 5.04 4.57 4.28
C LYS A 30 4.17 3.36 4.51
N SER A 31 4.35 2.32 3.72
CA SER A 31 3.52 1.12 3.86
C SER A 31 3.84 0.39 5.15
N LYS A 32 5.10 0.40 5.58
CA LYS A 32 5.47 -0.21 6.86
C LYS A 32 4.89 0.58 8.03
N ALA A 33 5.04 1.91 7.99
CA ALA A 33 4.50 2.75 9.05
C ALA A 33 2.99 2.60 9.15
N PHE A 34 2.32 2.53 8.00
CA PHE A 34 0.88 2.33 7.97
C PHE A 34 0.50 0.98 8.56
N ALA A 35 1.24 -0.08 8.20
CA ALA A 35 0.97 -1.41 8.73
C ALA A 35 1.06 -1.43 10.25
N LEU A 36 2.04 -0.72 10.79
CA LEU A 36 2.19 -0.65 12.25
C LEU A 36 0.99 0.05 12.90
N ARG A 37 0.46 1.08 12.24
CA ARG A 37 -0.75 1.74 12.74
C ARG A 37 -1.96 0.81 12.67
N VAL A 38 -2.05 0.02 11.60
CA VAL A 38 -3.15 -0.93 11.45
C VAL A 38 -3.09 -1.99 12.54
N ILE A 39 -1.89 -2.47 12.87
CA ILE A 39 -1.73 -3.44 13.94
C ILE A 39 -2.21 -2.86 15.28
N LYS A 40 -1.89 -1.60 15.52
CA LYS A 40 -2.33 -0.92 16.73
C LYS A 40 -3.84 -0.79 16.77
N MET A 41 -4.44 -0.45 15.64
CA MET A 41 -5.89 -0.36 15.55
C MET A 41 -6.53 -1.73 15.76
N TYR A 42 -5.93 -2.79 15.21
CA TYR A 42 -6.42 -4.15 15.40
C TYR A 42 -6.51 -4.48 16.90
N LYS A 43 -5.44 -4.18 17.63
CA LYS A 43 -5.41 -4.46 19.07
C LYS A 43 -6.51 -3.68 19.79
N TYR A 44 -6.67 -2.41 19.42
CA TYR A 44 -7.72 -1.59 20.03
C TYR A 44 -9.11 -2.15 19.75
N LEU A 45 -9.36 -2.56 18.51
CA LEU A 45 -10.66 -3.09 18.13
C LEU A 45 -10.98 -4.38 18.89
N VAL A 46 -10.00 -5.26 19.00
CA VAL A 46 -10.19 -6.54 19.69
C VAL A 46 -10.32 -6.33 21.19
N ASP A 47 -9.38 -5.60 21.79
CA ASP A 47 -9.30 -5.50 23.24
C ASP A 47 -10.31 -4.55 23.86
N THR A 48 -10.62 -3.46 23.16
CA THR A 48 -11.47 -2.41 23.71
C THR A 48 -12.88 -2.48 23.14
N LYS A 49 -13.00 -2.72 21.85
CA LYS A 49 -14.30 -2.67 21.18
C LYS A 49 -14.94 -4.04 21.00
N ASN A 50 -14.20 -5.09 21.26
CA ASN A 50 -14.68 -6.48 21.08
C ASN A 50 -15.18 -6.72 19.65
N GLU A 51 -14.54 -6.07 18.70
CA GLU A 51 -14.86 -6.26 17.30
C GLU A 51 -13.78 -7.14 16.69
N PHE A 52 -14.16 -8.31 16.19
CA PHE A 52 -13.18 -9.29 15.74
C PHE A 52 -13.20 -9.54 14.24
N VAL A 53 -14.32 -9.31 13.60
CA VAL A 53 -14.49 -9.68 12.20
C VAL A 53 -13.83 -8.66 11.28
N MET A 54 -14.23 -7.39 11.39
CA MET A 54 -13.63 -6.34 10.57
C MET A 54 -12.21 -6.08 11.01
N ALA A 55 -11.91 -6.29 12.31
CA ALA A 55 -10.55 -6.13 12.82
C ALA A 55 -9.59 -7.05 12.05
N LYS A 56 -9.98 -8.30 11.83
CA LYS A 56 -9.14 -9.24 11.10
C LYS A 56 -8.97 -8.82 9.64
N GLN A 57 -10.03 -8.32 9.05
CA GLN A 57 -9.97 -7.91 7.64
C GLN A 57 -9.06 -6.70 7.44
N VAL A 58 -9.16 -5.71 8.33
CA VAL A 58 -8.30 -4.53 8.20
C VAL A 58 -6.84 -4.90 8.49
N LEU A 59 -6.61 -5.82 9.42
CA LEU A 59 -5.25 -6.28 9.70
C LEU A 59 -4.68 -6.99 8.48
N ARG A 60 -5.44 -7.92 7.90
CA ARG A 60 -4.96 -8.67 6.73
C ARG A 60 -4.65 -7.74 5.56
N SER A 61 -5.63 -6.91 5.18
CA SER A 61 -5.42 -6.06 4.02
C SER A 61 -4.35 -5.00 4.28
N GLY A 62 -4.36 -4.41 5.46
CA GLY A 62 -3.42 -3.32 5.77
C GLY A 62 -1.98 -3.78 5.83
N THR A 63 -1.73 -5.02 6.27
CA THR A 63 -0.37 -5.54 6.33
C THR A 63 0.06 -6.15 4.98
N SER A 64 -0.90 -6.53 4.14
CA SER A 64 -0.58 -7.09 2.82
C SER A 64 0.00 -6.05 1.88
N ILE A 65 -0.28 -4.78 2.10
CA ILE A 65 0.22 -3.72 1.23
C ILE A 65 1.74 -3.76 1.18
N GLY A 66 2.36 -3.66 2.35
CA GLY A 66 3.82 -3.63 2.42
C GLY A 66 4.44 -4.95 1.99
N ALA A 67 3.77 -6.07 2.30
CA ALA A 67 4.28 -7.37 1.89
C ALA A 67 4.37 -7.46 0.37
N ASN A 68 3.35 -7.00 -0.34
CA ASN A 68 3.36 -7.04 -1.80
C ASN A 68 4.36 -6.06 -2.39
N ILE A 69 4.56 -4.91 -1.75
CA ILE A 69 5.55 -3.94 -2.21
C ILE A 69 6.94 -4.56 -2.11
N ARG A 70 7.23 -5.25 -1.02
CA ARG A 70 8.53 -5.90 -0.86
C ARG A 70 8.73 -7.01 -1.88
N GLU A 71 7.68 -7.76 -2.18
CA GLU A 71 7.77 -8.78 -3.22
C GLU A 71 7.99 -8.16 -4.59
N ALA A 72 7.38 -6.99 -4.84
CA ALA A 72 7.57 -6.31 -6.11
C ALA A 72 9.03 -5.95 -6.31
N GLN A 73 9.70 -5.52 -5.26
CA GLN A 73 11.10 -5.13 -5.36
C GLN A 73 12.01 -6.29 -5.71
N ARG A 74 11.55 -7.53 -5.50
CA ARG A 74 12.30 -8.71 -5.87
C ARG A 74 11.77 -9.33 -7.15
N GLY A 75 10.94 -8.58 -7.89
CA GLY A 75 10.36 -9.09 -9.11
C GLY A 75 11.41 -9.38 -10.16
N GLN A 76 11.15 -10.41 -10.95
CA GLN A 76 12.09 -10.86 -11.94
C GLN A 76 11.93 -10.16 -13.26
N SER A 77 10.84 -9.45 -13.46
CA SER A 77 10.57 -8.78 -14.71
C SER A 77 9.70 -7.56 -14.43
N LYS A 78 9.62 -6.68 -15.41
CA LYS A 78 8.78 -5.51 -15.34
C LYS A 78 7.30 -5.89 -15.14
N PRO A 79 6.73 -6.84 -15.88
CA PRO A 79 5.36 -7.24 -15.61
C PRO A 79 5.16 -7.76 -14.20
N ASP A 80 6.11 -8.52 -13.67
CA ASP A 80 6.01 -9.07 -12.33
C ASP A 80 6.03 -7.95 -11.29
N PHE A 81 6.92 -6.98 -11.48
CA PHE A 81 7.02 -5.82 -10.62
C PHE A 81 5.67 -5.08 -10.54
N TYR A 82 5.11 -4.74 -11.69
CA TYR A 82 3.85 -4.00 -11.72
C TYR A 82 2.67 -4.83 -11.27
N ALA A 83 2.70 -6.15 -11.51
CA ALA A 83 1.64 -7.03 -11.03
C ALA A 83 1.56 -6.98 -9.52
N LYS A 84 2.70 -7.04 -8.84
CA LYS A 84 2.74 -7.00 -7.39
C LYS A 84 2.32 -5.64 -6.84
N LEU A 85 2.74 -4.57 -7.49
CA LEU A 85 2.32 -3.23 -7.06
C LEU A 85 0.82 -3.02 -7.23
N ASN A 86 0.25 -3.60 -8.28
CA ASN A 86 -1.20 -3.51 -8.47
C ASN A 86 -1.95 -4.29 -7.40
N ILE A 87 -1.41 -5.42 -6.96
CA ILE A 87 -2.01 -6.15 -5.85
C ILE A 87 -1.95 -5.29 -4.59
N ALA A 88 -0.80 -4.65 -4.33
CA ALA A 88 -0.66 -3.77 -3.17
C ALA A 88 -1.69 -2.63 -3.22
N LEU A 89 -1.91 -2.07 -4.40
CA LEU A 89 -2.88 -0.99 -4.56
C LEU A 89 -4.29 -1.47 -4.25
N LYS A 90 -4.66 -2.65 -4.71
CA LYS A 90 -5.97 -3.22 -4.41
C LYS A 90 -6.14 -3.45 -2.92
N GLU A 91 -5.09 -3.93 -2.25
CA GLU A 91 -5.15 -4.13 -0.80
C GLU A 91 -5.29 -2.80 -0.06
N ALA A 92 -4.65 -1.76 -0.55
CA ALA A 92 -4.78 -0.44 0.08
C ALA A 92 -6.20 0.09 -0.09
N GLU A 93 -6.80 -0.12 -1.26
CA GLU A 93 -8.18 0.28 -1.49
C GLU A 93 -9.15 -0.50 -0.63
N GLU A 94 -8.89 -1.79 -0.46
CA GLU A 94 -9.72 -2.61 0.42
C GLU A 94 -9.59 -2.13 1.87
N THR A 95 -8.38 -1.77 2.27
CA THR A 95 -8.15 -1.25 3.63
C THR A 95 -8.94 0.04 3.86
N ALA A 96 -8.95 0.92 2.87
CA ALA A 96 -9.73 2.16 2.95
C ALA A 96 -11.21 1.85 3.18
N TYR A 97 -11.72 0.86 2.49
CA TYR A 97 -13.11 0.43 2.64
C TYR A 97 -13.39 -0.06 4.06
N TRP A 98 -12.52 -0.91 4.61
CA TRP A 98 -12.72 -1.38 5.97
C TRP A 98 -12.67 -0.24 6.99
N LEU A 99 -11.79 0.73 6.76
CA LEU A 99 -11.71 1.89 7.65
C LEU A 99 -12.99 2.71 7.61
N GLU A 100 -13.57 2.88 6.44
CA GLU A 100 -14.84 3.58 6.30
C GLU A 100 -15.94 2.85 7.07
N LEU A 101 -16.02 1.54 6.90
CA LEU A 101 -17.04 0.75 7.59
C LEU A 101 -16.87 0.81 9.11
N LEU A 102 -15.63 0.72 9.58
CA LEU A 102 -15.37 0.78 11.01
C LEU A 102 -15.79 2.12 11.61
N HIS A 103 -15.55 3.19 10.87
CA HIS A 103 -15.94 4.52 11.35
C HIS A 103 -17.46 4.69 11.29
N GLU A 104 -18.07 4.34 10.17
CA GLU A 104 -19.50 4.58 9.97
C GLU A 104 -20.36 3.67 10.85
N SER A 105 -19.81 2.55 11.27
CA SER A 105 -20.54 1.65 12.19
C SER A 105 -20.24 1.94 13.65
N GLY A 106 -19.45 3.00 13.92
CA GLY A 106 -19.28 3.47 15.29
C GLY A 106 -18.13 2.88 16.08
N PHE A 107 -17.28 2.06 15.46
CA PHE A 107 -16.17 1.45 16.19
C PHE A 107 -14.95 2.33 16.28
N VAL A 108 -14.82 3.30 15.38
CA VAL A 108 -13.65 4.17 15.31
C VAL A 108 -14.11 5.62 15.29
N SER A 109 -13.51 6.45 16.14
CA SER A 109 -13.88 7.86 16.23
C SER A 109 -13.49 8.60 14.97
N LEU A 110 -14.11 9.78 14.77
CA LEU A 110 -13.79 10.59 13.62
C LEU A 110 -12.32 11.00 13.59
N ASP A 111 -11.79 11.39 14.74
CA ASP A 111 -10.39 11.82 14.80
C ASP A 111 -9.43 10.71 14.41
N LEU A 112 -9.64 9.53 14.95
CA LEU A 112 -8.78 8.40 14.62
C LEU A 112 -8.97 8.01 13.15
N PHE A 113 -10.21 8.00 12.69
CA PHE A 113 -10.49 7.66 11.30
C PHE A 113 -9.78 8.61 10.35
N GLU A 114 -9.93 9.92 10.57
CA GLU A 114 -9.31 10.89 9.66
C GLU A 114 -7.81 10.74 9.63
N SER A 115 -7.22 10.48 10.78
CA SER A 115 -5.76 10.35 10.87
C SER A 115 -5.25 9.12 10.11
N ILE A 116 -5.83 7.96 10.36
CA ILE A 116 -5.34 6.73 9.73
C ILE A 116 -5.77 6.64 8.25
N TYR A 117 -6.93 7.21 7.94
CA TYR A 117 -7.42 7.21 6.56
C TYR A 117 -6.53 8.09 5.68
N ALA A 118 -6.05 9.21 6.22
CA ALA A 118 -5.11 10.06 5.49
C ALA A 118 -3.83 9.30 5.16
N ASP A 119 -3.34 8.50 6.08
CA ASP A 119 -2.15 7.68 5.82
C ASP A 119 -2.42 6.64 4.73
N CYS A 120 -3.61 6.03 4.76
CA CYS A 120 -4.00 5.07 3.74
C CYS A 120 -4.06 5.72 2.37
N GLN A 121 -4.66 6.91 2.30
CA GLN A 121 -4.78 7.64 1.05
C GLN A 121 -3.41 8.05 0.52
N GLU A 122 -2.48 8.36 1.40
CA GLU A 122 -1.13 8.70 1.00
C GLU A 122 -0.43 7.50 0.34
N VAL A 123 -0.59 6.31 0.93
CA VAL A 123 -0.04 5.09 0.35
C VAL A 123 -0.65 4.84 -1.03
N ILE A 124 -1.97 5.03 -1.15
CA ILE A 124 -2.67 4.85 -2.42
C ILE A 124 -2.12 5.83 -3.46
N ARG A 125 -1.94 7.09 -3.10
CA ARG A 125 -1.43 8.09 -4.05
C ARG A 125 -0.06 7.73 -4.58
N VAL A 126 0.82 7.27 -3.70
CA VAL A 126 2.17 6.89 -4.14
C VAL A 126 2.11 5.67 -5.06
N LEU A 127 1.30 4.67 -4.71
CA LEU A 127 1.16 3.49 -5.55
C LEU A 127 0.56 3.83 -6.92
N VAL A 128 -0.44 4.69 -6.94
CA VAL A 128 -1.03 5.14 -8.20
C VAL A 128 0.01 5.86 -9.05
N SER A 129 0.83 6.71 -8.42
CA SER A 129 1.88 7.43 -9.11
C SER A 129 2.88 6.48 -9.78
N ILE A 130 3.27 5.41 -9.10
CA ILE A 130 4.21 4.45 -9.67
C ILE A 130 3.55 3.63 -10.78
N THR A 131 2.35 3.12 -10.53
CA THR A 131 1.70 2.26 -11.51
C THR A 131 1.18 3.03 -12.73
N ALA A 132 0.97 4.32 -12.59
CA ALA A 132 0.57 5.15 -13.74
C ALA A 132 1.64 5.18 -14.81
N THR A 133 2.90 5.02 -14.43
CA THR A 133 4.00 4.96 -15.40
C THR A 133 3.77 3.83 -16.40
N GLN A 134 3.34 2.68 -15.91
CA GLN A 134 3.05 1.55 -16.78
C GLN A 134 1.83 1.84 -17.66
N ARG A 135 0.77 2.38 -17.06
CA ARG A 135 -0.47 2.62 -17.80
C ARG A 135 -0.32 3.67 -18.87
N SER A 136 0.57 4.64 -18.68
CA SER A 136 0.73 5.72 -19.64
C SER A 136 1.61 5.33 -20.81
N LYS A 137 2.28 4.18 -20.77
CA LYS A 137 3.12 3.77 -21.88
C LYS A 137 2.27 3.15 -22.97
N PRO A 138 2.55 3.49 -24.20
CA PRO A 138 1.80 2.86 -25.29
C PRO A 138 2.15 1.40 -25.36
N HIS A 139 1.19 0.64 -25.80
CA HIS A 139 1.42 -0.76 -26.01
C HIS A 139 2.03 -0.91 -27.36
N SER A 140 3.05 -1.59 -27.47
CA SER A 140 3.65 -1.72 -28.79
C SER A 140 4.10 -3.11 -29.04
#